data_eccfbaa8e345d894b879cebe87e9f546
#
_entry.id   eccfbaa8e345d894b879cebe87e9f546
#
_cell.length_a   1.000
_cell.length_b   1.000
_cell.length_c   1.000
_cell.angle_alpha   90.00
_cell.angle_beta   90.00
_cell.angle_gamma   90.00
#
_symmetry.space_group_name_H-M   'P 1'
#
loop_
_entity.id
_entity.type
_entity.pdbx_description
1 polymer ?
#
loop_
_entity_poly.entity_id
_entity_poly.type
_entity_poly.pdbx_seq_one_letter_code
_entity_poly.pdbx_strand_id
1 'polypeptide(L)'
;ADYALFIGTTLYGIVEAKRFSADISTNLHQSKIYSCTIEEQDGIVLLGNWSGNKVPFLFSTNGRQYLEQIKTKSGIWFADTRKPTKKSEPIRDWYSPEGLEKLYERDIDEVNQRLMTSSYDYLTESSGLSLYDYQINAIKAIEQKIINGGDDKRALLVMATGTGKTRTAIGLAYRLIKSNRFKRILFLTDRRLLAEQ
;
A
#
# COMPACT_ATOMS: atom_id res chain seq x y z
N ALA A 1 2.33 -9.84 -24.04
CA ALA A 1 2.03 -10.19 -22.65
C ALA A 1 1.61 -11.65 -22.60
N ASP A 2 2.00 -12.33 -21.52
CA ASP A 2 1.61 -13.74 -21.38
C ASP A 2 0.19 -13.86 -20.83
N TYR A 3 -0.21 -12.94 -19.93
CA TYR A 3 -1.56 -12.90 -19.38
C TYR A 3 -2.06 -11.48 -19.22
N ALA A 4 -3.39 -11.30 -19.35
CA ALA A 4 -4.10 -10.08 -19.05
C ALA A 4 -5.10 -10.34 -17.90
N LEU A 5 -5.16 -9.43 -16.94
CA LEU A 5 -6.03 -9.53 -15.78
C LEU A 5 -7.27 -8.68 -15.98
N PHE A 6 -8.39 -9.35 -16.15
CA PHE A 6 -9.71 -8.75 -16.34
C PHE A 6 -10.59 -8.91 -15.11
N ILE A 7 -11.42 -7.90 -14.84
CA ILE A 7 -12.56 -8.00 -13.95
C ILE A 7 -13.77 -7.60 -14.80
N GLY A 8 -14.64 -8.57 -15.10
CA GLY A 8 -15.62 -8.42 -16.17
C GLY A 8 -14.94 -8.14 -17.50
N THR A 9 -15.28 -7.04 -18.15
CA THR A 9 -14.67 -6.57 -19.41
C THR A 9 -13.55 -5.56 -19.20
N THR A 10 -13.27 -5.16 -17.97
CA THR A 10 -12.29 -4.12 -17.62
C THR A 10 -10.91 -4.71 -17.43
N LEU A 11 -9.91 -4.17 -18.13
CA LEU A 11 -8.52 -4.61 -18.05
C LEU A 11 -7.78 -3.86 -16.93
N TYR A 12 -7.42 -4.58 -15.88
CA TYR A 12 -6.72 -4.05 -14.70
C TYR A 12 -5.21 -4.21 -14.76
N GLY A 13 -4.70 -5.24 -15.44
CA GLY A 13 -3.28 -5.48 -15.42
C GLY A 13 -2.75 -6.43 -16.48
N ILE A 14 -1.43 -6.43 -16.61
CA ILE A 14 -0.67 -7.32 -17.48
C ILE A 14 0.33 -8.09 -16.64
N VAL A 15 0.45 -9.38 -16.93
CA VAL A 15 1.44 -10.28 -16.30
C VAL A 15 2.43 -10.76 -17.36
N GLU A 16 3.69 -10.68 -17.05
CA GLU A 16 4.77 -11.30 -17.78
C GLU A 16 5.29 -12.50 -17.00
N ALA A 17 5.18 -13.69 -17.56
CA ALA A 17 5.69 -14.92 -16.96
C ALA A 17 7.11 -15.22 -17.47
N LYS A 18 7.98 -15.62 -16.59
CA LYS A 18 9.38 -15.91 -16.91
C LYS A 18 9.77 -17.33 -16.48
N ARG A 19 10.86 -17.82 -17.05
CA ARG A 19 11.45 -19.11 -16.65
C ARG A 19 11.79 -19.08 -15.16
N PHE A 20 11.67 -20.20 -14.50
CA PHE A 20 11.89 -20.36 -13.06
C PHE A 20 13.20 -19.78 -12.52
N SER A 21 14.27 -19.76 -13.33
CA SER A 21 15.59 -19.22 -12.97
C SER A 21 15.76 -17.72 -13.26
N ALA A 22 14.81 -17.08 -13.94
CA ALA A 22 14.95 -15.70 -14.40
C ALA A 22 14.79 -14.69 -13.26
N ASP A 23 15.47 -13.55 -13.39
CA ASP A 23 15.20 -12.37 -12.59
C ASP A 23 13.89 -11.73 -13.04
N ILE A 24 12.99 -11.46 -12.10
CA ILE A 24 11.66 -10.90 -12.39
C ILE A 24 11.59 -9.38 -12.25
N SER A 25 12.53 -8.78 -11.54
CA SER A 25 12.51 -7.33 -11.30
C SER A 25 12.83 -6.53 -12.57
N THR A 26 13.69 -7.03 -13.43
CA THR A 26 14.09 -6.39 -14.69
C THR A 26 13.06 -6.55 -15.80
N ASN A 27 12.17 -7.53 -15.69
CA ASN A 27 11.24 -7.90 -16.75
C ASN A 27 9.94 -7.08 -16.79
N LEU A 28 9.68 -6.23 -15.81
CA LEU A 28 8.57 -5.28 -15.86
C LEU A 28 8.65 -4.32 -17.05
N HIS A 29 9.85 -4.10 -17.60
CA HIS A 29 10.00 -3.29 -18.82
C HIS A 29 9.22 -3.86 -19.99
N GLN A 30 9.19 -5.19 -20.13
CA GLN A 30 8.43 -5.86 -21.20
C GLN A 30 6.91 -5.70 -20.99
N SER A 31 6.42 -5.89 -19.76
CA SER A 31 5.02 -5.62 -19.41
C SER A 31 4.62 -4.17 -19.70
N LYS A 32 5.55 -3.23 -19.48
CA LYS A 32 5.35 -1.80 -19.78
C LYS A 32 5.20 -1.55 -21.29
N ILE A 33 6.05 -2.16 -22.11
CA ILE A 33 5.94 -2.06 -23.58
C ILE A 33 4.56 -2.56 -24.02
N TYR A 34 4.15 -3.74 -23.57
CA TYR A 34 2.82 -4.28 -23.90
C TYR A 34 1.69 -3.36 -23.45
N SER A 35 1.79 -2.78 -22.24
CA SER A 35 0.80 -1.82 -21.76
C SER A 35 0.64 -0.60 -22.68
N CYS A 36 1.74 -0.12 -23.27
CA CYS A 36 1.72 1.01 -24.18
C CYS A 36 1.14 0.68 -25.57
N THR A 37 1.27 -0.58 -26.02
CA THR A 37 0.89 -1.03 -27.35
C THR A 37 -0.51 -1.63 -27.42
N ILE A 38 -1.26 -1.68 -26.32
CA ILE A 38 -2.65 -2.16 -26.34
C ILE A 38 -3.48 -1.26 -27.26
N GLU A 39 -4.21 -1.85 -28.18
CA GLU A 39 -5.21 -1.16 -28.99
C GLU A 39 -6.59 -1.30 -28.36
N GLU A 40 -7.41 -0.28 -28.54
CA GLU A 40 -8.82 -0.35 -28.14
C GLU A 40 -9.51 -1.39 -29.00
N GLN A 41 -10.21 -2.33 -28.35
CA GLN A 41 -10.99 -3.38 -29.02
C GLN A 41 -12.41 -3.36 -28.46
N ASP A 42 -13.38 -3.68 -29.31
CA ASP A 42 -14.77 -3.78 -28.91
C ASP A 42 -14.93 -4.77 -27.74
N GLY A 43 -15.62 -4.34 -26.71
CA GLY A 43 -15.88 -5.14 -25.51
C GLY A 43 -14.78 -5.12 -24.43
N ILE A 44 -13.65 -4.43 -24.67
CA ILE A 44 -12.61 -4.23 -23.65
C ILE A 44 -12.66 -2.80 -23.11
N VAL A 45 -12.78 -2.67 -21.81
CA VAL A 45 -12.72 -1.36 -21.12
C VAL A 45 -11.32 -1.12 -20.59
N LEU A 46 -10.70 -0.03 -21.07
CA LEU A 46 -9.43 0.48 -20.57
C LEU A 46 -9.68 1.56 -19.51
N LEU A 47 -9.01 1.47 -18.37
CA LEU A 47 -9.24 2.33 -17.20
C LEU A 47 -8.64 3.73 -17.32
N GLY A 48 -7.68 3.93 -18.24
CA GLY A 48 -7.05 5.22 -18.44
C GLY A 48 -5.74 5.14 -19.22
N ASN A 49 -4.97 6.25 -19.17
CA ASN A 49 -3.65 6.34 -19.76
C ASN A 49 -2.71 7.08 -18.78
N TRP A 50 -1.65 6.39 -18.38
CA TRP A 50 -0.65 6.92 -17.44
C TRP A 50 0.72 6.94 -18.12
N SER A 51 1.08 8.09 -18.69
CA SER A 51 2.35 8.26 -19.43
C SER A 51 2.55 7.19 -20.52
N GLY A 52 1.48 6.92 -21.29
CA GLY A 52 1.46 5.92 -22.35
C GLY A 52 1.02 4.51 -21.92
N ASN A 53 1.07 4.19 -20.65
CA ASN A 53 0.56 2.89 -20.16
C ASN A 53 -0.98 2.90 -20.11
N LYS A 54 -1.62 1.94 -20.74
CA LYS A 54 -3.08 1.82 -20.83
C LYS A 54 -3.70 0.91 -19.77
N VAL A 55 -2.88 0.32 -18.89
CA VAL A 55 -3.32 -0.46 -17.74
C VAL A 55 -2.68 0.04 -16.45
N PRO A 56 -3.41 0.03 -15.32
CA PRO A 56 -2.89 0.54 -14.04
C PRO A 56 -1.82 -0.34 -13.41
N PHE A 57 -1.84 -1.66 -13.64
CA PHE A 57 -0.99 -2.59 -12.89
C PHE A 57 -0.16 -3.48 -13.82
N LEU A 58 1.13 -3.58 -13.51
CA LEU A 58 2.05 -4.45 -14.21
C LEU A 58 2.65 -5.46 -13.23
N PHE A 59 2.74 -6.70 -13.68
CA PHE A 59 3.28 -7.81 -12.90
C PHE A 59 4.33 -8.57 -13.70
N SER A 60 5.32 -9.11 -13.00
CA SER A 60 6.24 -10.10 -13.53
C SER A 60 6.43 -11.22 -12.51
N THR A 61 6.44 -12.47 -12.95
CA THR A 61 6.64 -13.63 -12.08
C THR A 61 7.40 -14.74 -12.79
N ASN A 62 8.07 -15.60 -12.02
CA ASN A 62 8.68 -16.83 -12.51
C ASN A 62 8.13 -18.09 -11.81
N GLY A 63 6.99 -17.95 -11.13
CA GLY A 63 6.32 -19.07 -10.44
C GLY A 63 6.98 -19.51 -9.13
N ARG A 64 8.09 -18.87 -8.68
CA ARG A 64 8.68 -19.17 -7.38
C ARG A 64 7.88 -18.53 -6.26
N GLN A 65 7.78 -19.22 -5.14
CA GLN A 65 7.31 -18.61 -3.90
C GLN A 65 8.24 -17.47 -3.48
N TYR A 66 7.68 -16.45 -2.84
CA TYR A 66 8.46 -15.31 -2.35
C TYR A 66 9.50 -15.74 -1.32
N LEU A 67 10.75 -15.35 -1.54
CA LEU A 67 11.88 -15.53 -0.64
C LEU A 67 12.63 -14.20 -0.49
N GLU A 68 12.70 -13.68 0.73
CA GLU A 68 13.30 -12.36 1.01
C GLU A 68 14.76 -12.27 0.55
N GLN A 69 15.53 -13.35 0.71
CA GLN A 69 16.97 -13.39 0.34
C GLN A 69 17.21 -13.26 -1.16
N ILE A 70 16.22 -13.63 -1.97
CA ILE A 70 16.30 -13.60 -3.44
C ILE A 70 15.07 -12.92 -4.04
N LYS A 71 14.60 -11.84 -3.41
CA LYS A 71 13.35 -11.15 -3.77
C LYS A 71 13.25 -10.74 -5.25
N THR A 72 14.37 -10.46 -5.92
CA THR A 72 14.39 -10.14 -7.36
C THR A 72 14.17 -11.35 -8.26
N LYS A 73 14.32 -12.57 -7.72
CA LYS A 73 14.19 -13.85 -8.43
C LYS A 73 13.10 -14.76 -7.86
N SER A 74 12.19 -14.22 -7.06
CA SER A 74 11.13 -15.00 -6.40
C SER A 74 9.90 -14.14 -6.14
N GLY A 75 8.74 -14.77 -6.04
CA GLY A 75 7.47 -14.09 -5.83
C GLY A 75 6.92 -13.42 -7.08
N ILE A 76 6.33 -12.27 -6.89
CA ILE A 76 5.70 -11.46 -7.93
C ILE A 76 6.29 -10.06 -7.84
N TRP A 77 6.77 -9.53 -8.95
CA TRP A 77 7.22 -8.15 -9.03
C TRP A 77 6.08 -7.28 -9.56
N PHE A 78 5.80 -6.18 -8.88
CA PHE A 78 4.62 -5.33 -9.10
C PHE A 78 5.01 -3.89 -9.37
N ALA A 79 4.30 -3.24 -10.30
CA ALA A 79 4.35 -1.79 -10.51
C ALA A 79 2.96 -1.21 -10.72
N ASP A 80 2.73 -0.04 -10.12
CA ASP A 80 1.54 0.79 -10.33
C ASP A 80 1.90 1.92 -11.31
N THR A 81 1.41 1.83 -12.54
CA THR A 81 1.73 2.79 -13.61
C THR A 81 1.14 4.18 -13.37
N ARG A 82 0.12 4.29 -12.53
CA ARG A 82 -0.50 5.56 -12.12
C ARG A 82 0.46 6.42 -11.30
N LYS A 83 1.50 5.76 -10.73
CA LYS A 83 2.50 6.37 -9.85
C LYS A 83 3.90 6.19 -10.44
N PRO A 84 4.26 6.94 -11.48
CA PRO A 84 5.52 6.74 -12.22
C PRO A 84 6.77 6.99 -11.37
N THR A 85 6.65 7.75 -10.29
CA THR A 85 7.74 8.02 -9.35
C THR A 85 7.94 6.89 -8.32
N LYS A 86 6.93 6.05 -8.11
CA LYS A 86 7.03 4.91 -7.20
C LYS A 86 7.81 3.78 -7.88
N LYS A 87 8.88 3.31 -7.23
CA LYS A 87 9.63 2.14 -7.70
C LYS A 87 8.75 0.89 -7.63
N SER A 88 8.97 0.00 -8.59
CA SER A 88 8.39 -1.35 -8.55
C SER A 88 8.88 -2.12 -7.32
N GLU A 89 8.04 -2.98 -6.78
CA GLU A 89 8.29 -3.69 -5.53
C GLU A 89 7.88 -5.17 -5.62
N PRO A 90 8.52 -6.06 -4.85
CA PRO A 90 8.08 -7.43 -4.73
C PRO A 90 6.83 -7.53 -3.85
N ILE A 91 5.88 -8.36 -4.26
CA ILE A 91 4.72 -8.74 -3.46
C ILE A 91 4.73 -10.25 -3.22
N ARG A 92 4.15 -10.69 -2.11
CA ARG A 92 4.18 -12.10 -1.68
C ARG A 92 3.14 -12.93 -2.41
N ASP A 93 1.95 -12.37 -2.58
CA ASP A 93 0.79 -13.06 -3.13
C ASP A 93 0.08 -12.19 -4.17
N TRP A 94 -0.73 -12.83 -5.02
CA TRP A 94 -1.58 -12.16 -5.97
C TRP A 94 -2.70 -11.37 -5.27
N TYR A 95 -3.08 -10.27 -5.87
CA TYR A 95 -4.32 -9.60 -5.50
C TYR A 95 -5.52 -10.42 -5.97
N SER A 96 -6.57 -10.52 -5.15
CA SER A 96 -7.87 -10.98 -5.63
C SER A 96 -8.49 -9.93 -6.57
N PRO A 97 -9.49 -10.28 -7.38
CA PRO A 97 -10.22 -9.30 -8.21
C PRO A 97 -10.67 -8.08 -7.40
N GLU A 98 -11.34 -8.31 -6.27
CA GLU A 98 -11.78 -7.23 -5.37
C GLU A 98 -10.60 -6.47 -4.74
N GLY A 99 -9.46 -7.13 -4.60
CA GLY A 99 -8.21 -6.52 -4.14
C GLY A 99 -7.64 -5.54 -5.16
N LEU A 100 -7.70 -5.89 -6.45
CA LEU A 100 -7.27 -5.01 -7.56
C LEU A 100 -8.21 -3.80 -7.71
N GLU A 101 -9.54 -4.00 -7.64
CA GLU A 101 -10.51 -2.90 -7.66
C GLU A 101 -10.26 -1.91 -6.52
N LYS A 102 -10.15 -2.41 -5.28
CA LYS A 102 -9.85 -1.57 -4.12
C LYS A 102 -8.49 -0.87 -4.21
N LEU A 103 -7.49 -1.51 -4.83
CA LEU A 103 -6.20 -0.90 -5.08
C LEU A 103 -6.30 0.21 -6.13
N TYR A 104 -7.11 0.00 -7.17
CA TYR A 104 -7.36 0.98 -8.21
C TYR A 104 -8.10 2.21 -7.66
N GLU A 105 -9.17 2.00 -6.88
CA GLU A 105 -9.97 3.06 -6.26
C GLU A 105 -9.17 3.88 -5.21
N ARG A 106 -8.09 3.29 -4.69
CA ARG A 106 -7.30 3.91 -3.63
C ARG A 106 -6.29 4.89 -4.19
N ASP A 107 -6.58 6.17 -4.08
CA ASP A 107 -5.57 7.21 -4.24
C ASP A 107 -4.80 7.42 -2.94
N ILE A 108 -3.55 6.89 -2.89
CA ILE A 108 -2.69 7.03 -1.70
C ILE A 108 -2.31 8.48 -1.46
N ASP A 109 -2.19 9.28 -2.51
CA ASP A 109 -1.78 10.68 -2.37
C ASP A 109 -2.94 11.50 -1.81
N GLU A 110 -4.18 11.26 -2.26
CA GLU A 110 -5.38 11.85 -1.67
C GLU A 110 -5.54 11.42 -0.19
N VAL A 111 -5.32 10.14 0.11
CA VAL A 111 -5.38 9.61 1.48
C VAL A 111 -4.30 10.20 2.37
N ASN A 112 -3.08 10.39 1.86
CA ASN A 112 -2.01 11.07 2.58
C ASN A 112 -2.36 12.54 2.83
N GLN A 113 -2.95 13.25 1.85
CA GLN A 113 -3.45 14.61 2.02
C GLN A 113 -4.54 14.68 3.11
N ARG A 114 -5.50 13.78 3.09
CA ARG A 114 -6.54 13.69 4.15
C ARG A 114 -5.91 13.48 5.52
N LEU A 115 -4.89 12.62 5.64
CA LEU A 115 -4.19 12.40 6.90
C LEU A 115 -3.47 13.67 7.38
N MET A 116 -2.81 14.40 6.47
CA MET A 116 -2.09 15.64 6.78
C MET A 116 -3.01 16.78 7.18
N THR A 117 -4.18 16.90 6.53
CA THR A 117 -5.12 18.03 6.73
C THR A 117 -6.17 17.76 7.80
N SER A 118 -6.35 16.51 8.24
CA SER A 118 -7.33 16.21 9.28
C SER A 118 -6.94 16.79 10.63
N SER A 119 -7.94 17.39 11.31
CA SER A 119 -7.79 17.97 12.64
C SER A 119 -7.35 16.96 13.70
N TYR A 120 -6.64 17.45 14.72
CA TYR A 120 -6.30 16.71 15.93
C TYR A 120 -7.27 16.93 17.09
N ASP A 121 -8.37 17.67 16.90
CA ASP A 121 -9.29 18.10 17.96
C ASP A 121 -9.78 16.93 18.80
N TYR A 122 -10.26 15.84 18.17
CA TYR A 122 -10.70 14.65 18.91
C TYR A 122 -9.60 14.04 19.79
N LEU A 123 -8.34 14.23 19.44
CA LEU A 123 -7.21 13.72 20.24
C LEU A 123 -6.88 14.63 21.42
N THR A 124 -7.15 15.93 21.33
CA THR A 124 -6.77 16.95 22.32
C THR A 124 -7.89 17.34 23.25
N GLU A 125 -9.15 17.32 22.75
CA GLU A 125 -10.32 17.74 23.53
C GLU A 125 -10.66 16.78 24.67
N SER A 126 -11.27 17.32 25.72
CA SER A 126 -11.76 16.55 26.87
C SER A 126 -12.89 15.58 26.53
N SER A 127 -13.67 15.88 25.49
CA SER A 127 -14.69 15.01 24.92
C SER A 127 -14.14 13.83 24.11
N GLY A 128 -12.85 13.88 23.77
CA GLY A 128 -12.14 12.88 23.02
C GLY A 128 -11.10 12.12 23.84
N LEU A 129 -9.89 11.98 23.29
CA LEU A 129 -8.83 11.21 23.95
C LEU A 129 -8.00 12.02 24.96
N SER A 130 -8.13 13.34 25.02
CA SER A 130 -7.38 14.23 25.91
C SER A 130 -5.88 13.90 25.97
N LEU A 131 -5.25 13.79 24.81
CA LEU A 131 -3.83 13.47 24.70
C LEU A 131 -2.98 14.72 25.02
N TYR A 132 -1.85 14.49 25.66
CA TYR A 132 -0.87 15.54 25.91
C TYR A 132 -0.04 15.85 24.64
N ASP A 133 0.57 17.03 24.58
CA ASP A 133 1.35 17.50 23.43
C ASP A 133 2.43 16.52 22.98
N TYR A 134 3.14 15.89 23.94
CA TYR A 134 4.18 14.92 23.59
C TYR A 134 3.62 13.67 22.90
N GLN A 135 2.38 13.25 23.23
CA GLN A 135 1.69 12.12 22.55
C GLN A 135 1.26 12.53 21.16
N ILE A 136 0.73 13.73 20.99
CA ILE A 136 0.38 14.30 19.68
C ILE A 136 1.63 14.41 18.80
N ASN A 137 2.75 14.89 19.33
CA ASN A 137 4.00 14.99 18.59
C ASN A 137 4.54 13.63 18.17
N ALA A 138 4.40 12.60 19.01
CA ALA A 138 4.74 11.22 18.67
C ALA A 138 3.87 10.70 17.52
N ILE A 139 2.56 10.94 17.54
CA ILE A 139 1.64 10.58 16.46
C ILE A 139 2.03 11.28 15.17
N LYS A 140 2.26 12.60 15.20
CA LYS A 140 2.70 13.38 14.02
C LYS A 140 3.99 12.83 13.40
N ALA A 141 4.97 12.48 14.23
CA ALA A 141 6.24 11.92 13.75
C ALA A 141 6.03 10.57 13.03
N ILE A 142 5.16 9.70 13.56
CA ILE A 142 4.82 8.42 12.91
C ILE A 142 4.05 8.66 11.61
N GLU A 143 3.09 9.58 11.58
CA GLU A 143 2.33 9.93 10.37
C GLU A 143 3.26 10.45 9.26
N GLN A 144 4.20 11.33 9.60
CA GLN A 144 5.22 11.80 8.65
C GLN A 144 6.09 10.66 8.13
N LYS A 145 6.49 9.71 9.00
CA LYS A 145 7.24 8.52 8.57
C LYS A 145 6.42 7.65 7.62
N ILE A 146 5.11 7.48 7.87
CA ILE A 146 4.21 6.72 6.99
C ILE A 146 4.06 7.39 5.62
N ILE A 147 4.01 8.72 5.57
CA ILE A 147 3.84 9.50 4.34
C ILE A 147 5.13 9.53 3.53
N ASN A 148 6.26 9.84 4.19
CA ASN A 148 7.53 10.16 3.54
C ASN A 148 8.56 9.02 3.58
N GLY A 149 8.32 7.96 4.35
CA GLY A 149 9.31 6.94 4.70
C GLY A 149 9.67 5.93 3.62
N GLY A 150 9.15 6.07 2.39
CA GLY A 150 9.45 5.15 1.29
C GLY A 150 9.13 3.69 1.65
N ASP A 151 10.11 2.80 1.44
CA ASP A 151 9.96 1.36 1.70
C ASP A 151 10.14 0.99 3.18
N ASP A 152 10.82 1.82 3.98
CA ASP A 152 10.96 1.60 5.42
C ASP A 152 9.78 2.18 6.20
N LYS A 153 8.81 1.33 6.51
CA LYS A 153 7.57 1.67 7.24
C LYS A 153 7.64 1.33 8.73
N ARG A 154 8.83 1.05 9.26
CA ARG A 154 9.03 0.74 10.69
C ARG A 154 9.23 2.02 11.48
N ALA A 155 8.61 2.09 12.64
CA ALA A 155 8.81 3.16 13.60
C ALA A 155 8.94 2.58 15.00
N LEU A 156 9.83 3.12 15.81
CA LEU A 156 9.98 2.80 17.23
C LEU A 156 9.57 4.00 18.06
N LEU A 157 8.58 3.80 18.93
CA LEU A 157 8.15 4.80 19.90
C LEU A 157 8.55 4.36 21.31
N VAL A 158 9.45 5.10 21.93
CA VAL A 158 9.90 4.82 23.29
C VAL A 158 9.21 5.79 24.26
N MET A 159 8.43 5.25 25.19
CA MET A 159 7.68 6.01 26.19
C MET A 159 7.80 5.34 27.56
N ALA A 160 7.95 6.12 28.63
CA ALA A 160 8.01 5.62 30.00
C ALA A 160 6.69 4.92 30.41
N THR A 161 6.75 4.08 31.45
CA THR A 161 5.55 3.46 32.04
C THR A 161 4.62 4.54 32.60
N GLY A 162 3.31 4.39 32.40
CA GLY A 162 2.31 5.36 32.87
C GLY A 162 2.13 6.61 32.00
N THR A 163 2.91 6.80 30.91
CA THR A 163 2.80 7.97 30.02
C THR A 163 1.75 7.82 28.92
N GLY A 164 0.88 6.81 29.01
CA GLY A 164 -0.26 6.65 28.07
C GLY A 164 0.10 6.05 26.71
N LYS A 165 1.07 5.11 26.67
CA LYS A 165 1.43 4.38 25.41
C LYS A 165 0.22 3.85 24.66
N THR A 166 -0.69 3.18 25.36
CA THR A 166 -1.91 2.60 24.76
C THR A 166 -2.81 3.70 24.18
N ARG A 167 -3.03 4.81 24.91
CA ARG A 167 -3.84 5.95 24.41
C ARG A 167 -3.21 6.59 23.18
N THR A 168 -1.88 6.72 23.14
CA THR A 168 -1.16 7.21 21.95
C THR A 168 -1.34 6.27 20.76
N ALA A 169 -1.24 4.96 20.97
CA ALA A 169 -1.48 3.96 19.91
C ALA A 169 -2.91 3.98 19.40
N ILE A 170 -3.91 4.12 20.30
CA ILE A 170 -5.32 4.26 19.93
C ILE A 170 -5.54 5.55 19.13
N GLY A 171 -4.96 6.67 19.55
CA GLY A 171 -5.05 7.94 18.83
C GLY A 171 -4.47 7.85 17.42
N LEU A 172 -3.32 7.21 17.27
CA LEU A 172 -2.72 6.95 15.96
C LEU A 172 -3.63 6.05 15.10
N ALA A 173 -4.12 4.94 15.65
CA ALA A 173 -5.02 4.03 14.95
C ALA A 173 -6.29 4.74 14.48
N TYR A 174 -6.92 5.55 15.35
CA TYR A 174 -8.09 6.36 15.00
C TYR A 174 -7.82 7.26 13.78
N ARG A 175 -6.73 8.00 13.77
CA ARG A 175 -6.39 8.89 12.67
C ARG A 175 -6.15 8.15 11.36
N LEU A 176 -5.41 7.04 11.42
CA LEU A 176 -5.10 6.20 10.26
C LEU A 176 -6.34 5.55 9.65
N ILE A 177 -7.32 5.16 10.46
CA ILE A 177 -8.60 4.63 10.01
C ILE A 177 -9.49 5.75 9.47
N LYS A 178 -9.63 6.86 10.20
CA LYS A 178 -10.46 8.00 9.82
C LYS A 178 -10.05 8.62 8.49
N SER A 179 -8.74 8.72 8.24
CA SER A 179 -8.21 9.20 6.96
C SER A 179 -8.31 8.16 5.84
N ASN A 180 -8.79 6.95 6.12
CA ASN A 180 -8.77 5.79 5.22
C ASN A 180 -7.36 5.38 4.77
N ARG A 181 -6.31 5.72 5.57
CA ARG A 181 -4.92 5.35 5.26
C ARG A 181 -4.70 3.84 5.42
N PHE A 182 -5.30 3.25 6.45
CA PHE A 182 -5.37 1.81 6.66
C PHE A 182 -6.81 1.38 6.99
N LYS A 183 -7.26 0.29 6.37
CA LYS A 183 -8.60 -0.29 6.62
C LYS A 183 -8.61 -1.24 7.83
N ARG A 184 -7.46 -1.82 8.15
CA ARG A 184 -7.27 -2.77 9.26
C ARG A 184 -5.96 -2.48 9.95
N ILE A 185 -5.99 -2.51 11.28
CA ILE A 185 -4.82 -2.36 12.14
C ILE A 185 -4.79 -3.56 13.06
N LEU A 186 -3.64 -4.24 13.12
CA LEU A 186 -3.40 -5.32 14.06
C LEU A 186 -2.66 -4.75 15.27
N PHE A 187 -3.28 -4.81 16.44
CA PHE A 187 -2.67 -4.45 17.72
C PHE A 187 -2.22 -5.72 18.44
N LEU A 188 -0.92 -5.85 18.67
CA LEU A 188 -0.33 -6.99 19.38
C LEU A 188 0.13 -6.53 20.76
N THR A 189 -0.21 -7.29 21.78
CA THR A 189 0.20 -7.05 23.16
C THR A 189 0.62 -8.37 23.83
N ASP A 190 1.56 -8.28 24.75
CA ASP A 190 2.06 -9.42 25.54
C ASP A 190 1.15 -9.77 26.72
N ARG A 191 0.21 -8.88 27.08
CA ARG A 191 -0.70 -9.06 28.23
C ARG A 191 -2.16 -8.98 27.82
N ARG A 192 -2.97 -9.97 28.23
CA ARG A 192 -4.42 -10.03 27.96
C ARG A 192 -5.17 -8.78 28.43
N LEU A 193 -4.82 -8.25 29.62
CA LEU A 193 -5.46 -7.05 30.19
C LEU A 193 -5.31 -5.78 29.33
N LEU A 194 -4.32 -5.70 28.43
CA LEU A 194 -4.15 -4.57 27.51
C LEU A 194 -4.97 -4.71 26.22
N ALA A 195 -5.44 -5.91 25.92
CA ALA A 195 -6.28 -6.16 24.76
C ALA A 195 -7.78 -5.88 25.04
N GLU A 196 -8.17 -5.81 26.31
CA GLU A 196 -9.54 -5.60 26.79
C GLU A 196 -9.84 -4.11 27.12
N GLN A 197 -8.86 -3.23 27.03
CA GLN A 197 -8.99 -1.77 27.17
C GLN A 197 -9.35 -1.11 25.82
#